data_5962658ff9d22f48e147383de5f328a5
#
_entry.id   5962658ff9d22f48e147383de5f328a5
#
_cell.length_a   1.000
_cell.length_b   1.000
_cell.length_c   1.000
_cell.angle_alpha   90.00
_cell.angle_beta   90.00
_cell.angle_gamma   90.00
#
_symmetry.space_group_name_H-M   'P 1'
#
loop_
_entity.id
_entity.type
_entity.pdbx_description
1 polymer ?
#
loop_
_entity_poly.entity_id
_entity_poly.type
_entity_poly.pdbx_seq_one_letter_code
_entity_poly.pdbx_strand_id
1 'polypeptide(L)'
;MVFQKEGSFMNRSISVASTIQNRPSVEEILNAVTHGIGAALSVAALVGMLFHYANGGVWHLTSCLVYGLSLILLYLASTLYHSFTNIRLKGIFKFIDHASIYVLIAGNYTPFALLPLHGSLGWTIFGVVWALAVAGIIFQLFCVKRFRILGTLS
;
A
#
# COMPACT_ATOMS: atom_id res chain seq x y z
N MET A 1 -55.04 1.07 4.61
CA MET A 1 -54.16 1.64 5.66
C MET A 1 -53.02 0.69 6.13
N VAL A 2 -53.17 -0.62 6.04
CA VAL A 2 -52.15 -1.62 6.41
C VAL A 2 -50.97 -1.69 5.45
N PHE A 3 -51.22 -1.67 4.13
CA PHE A 3 -50.17 -1.74 3.08
C PHE A 3 -49.15 -0.61 3.09
N GLN A 4 -49.54 0.59 3.54
CA GLN A 4 -48.61 1.75 3.61
C GLN A 4 -47.62 1.63 4.79
N LYS A 5 -48.01 0.92 5.86
CA LYS A 5 -47.16 0.69 7.03
C LYS A 5 -46.06 -0.33 6.75
N GLU A 6 -46.40 -1.41 6.00
CA GLU A 6 -45.41 -2.45 5.61
C GLU A 6 -44.34 -1.92 4.65
N GLY A 7 -44.72 -1.10 3.67
CA GLY A 7 -43.77 -0.44 2.77
C GLY A 7 -42.81 0.50 3.49
N SER A 8 -43.29 1.22 4.52
CA SER A 8 -42.44 2.10 5.33
C SER A 8 -41.47 1.32 6.22
N PHE A 9 -41.90 0.17 6.75
CA PHE A 9 -41.07 -0.69 7.57
C PHE A 9 -39.96 -1.36 6.76
N MET A 10 -40.31 -1.87 5.57
CA MET A 10 -39.37 -2.51 4.64
C MET A 10 -38.32 -1.49 4.13
N ASN A 11 -38.73 -0.25 3.82
CA ASN A 11 -37.80 0.80 3.39
C ASN A 11 -36.85 1.24 4.51
N ARG A 12 -37.31 1.27 5.76
CA ARG A 12 -36.46 1.52 6.93
C ARG A 12 -35.47 0.37 7.17
N SER A 13 -35.88 -0.87 7.03
CA SER A 13 -35.02 -2.04 7.19
C SER A 13 -33.92 -2.08 6.14
N ILE A 14 -34.25 -1.77 4.88
CA ILE A 14 -33.26 -1.68 3.79
C ILE A 14 -32.30 -0.51 4.02
N SER A 15 -32.79 0.63 4.48
CA SER A 15 -31.94 1.80 4.80
C SER A 15 -31.01 1.53 5.97
N VAL A 16 -31.48 0.87 7.01
CA VAL A 16 -30.66 0.49 8.17
C VAL A 16 -29.61 -0.57 7.76
N ALA A 17 -30.00 -1.58 6.98
CA ALA A 17 -29.08 -2.59 6.47
C ALA A 17 -27.99 -1.98 5.60
N SER A 18 -28.33 -1.07 4.70
CA SER A 18 -27.35 -0.36 3.86
C SER A 18 -26.42 0.56 4.67
N THR A 19 -26.90 1.15 5.74
CA THR A 19 -26.10 2.00 6.64
C THR A 19 -25.12 1.16 7.48
N ILE A 20 -25.54 -0.05 7.91
CA ILE A 20 -24.68 -0.98 8.66
C ILE A 20 -23.59 -1.55 7.74
N GLN A 21 -23.93 -1.85 6.49
CA GLN A 21 -22.98 -2.41 5.51
C GLN A 21 -21.93 -1.39 5.03
N ASN A 22 -22.16 -0.10 5.27
CA ASN A 22 -21.25 0.97 4.85
C ASN A 22 -20.31 1.47 5.96
N ARG A 23 -20.35 0.84 7.15
CA ARG A 23 -19.42 1.19 8.24
C ARG A 23 -18.11 0.41 8.05
N PRO A 24 -16.95 1.09 8.16
CA PRO A 24 -15.67 0.40 8.17
C PRO A 24 -15.62 -0.59 9.34
N SER A 25 -15.10 -1.79 9.12
CA SER A 25 -14.90 -2.76 10.20
C SER A 25 -13.87 -2.21 11.21
N VAL A 26 -13.92 -2.73 12.43
CA VAL A 26 -12.93 -2.36 13.47
C VAL A 26 -11.51 -2.67 12.98
N GLU A 27 -11.33 -3.77 12.24
CA GLU A 27 -10.05 -4.14 11.63
C GLU A 27 -9.58 -3.10 10.61
N GLU A 28 -10.45 -2.56 9.76
CA GLU A 28 -10.10 -1.50 8.81
C GLU A 28 -9.66 -0.22 9.54
N ILE A 29 -10.36 0.15 10.61
CA ILE A 29 -9.99 1.32 11.42
C ILE A 29 -8.62 1.11 12.09
N LEU A 30 -8.39 -0.06 12.69
CA LEU A 30 -7.12 -0.38 13.34
C LEU A 30 -5.98 -0.39 12.33
N ASN A 31 -6.17 -0.98 11.15
CA ASN A 31 -5.17 -0.98 10.09
C ASN A 31 -4.88 0.44 9.58
N ALA A 32 -5.91 1.26 9.36
CA ALA A 32 -5.72 2.65 8.95
C ALA A 32 -4.93 3.45 10.00
N VAL A 33 -5.22 3.28 11.29
CA VAL A 33 -4.54 3.99 12.38
C VAL A 33 -3.09 3.52 12.52
N THR A 34 -2.85 2.21 12.59
CA THR A 34 -1.50 1.65 12.78
C THR A 34 -0.59 1.97 11.59
N HIS A 35 -1.10 1.87 10.36
CA HIS A 35 -0.33 2.22 9.17
C HIS A 35 -0.16 3.74 9.02
N GLY A 36 -1.14 4.54 9.46
CA GLY A 36 -0.99 6.00 9.55
C GLY A 36 0.14 6.43 10.50
N ILE A 37 0.23 5.80 11.66
CA ILE A 37 1.37 5.99 12.58
C ILE A 37 2.67 5.53 11.91
N GLY A 38 2.66 4.37 11.22
CA GLY A 38 3.80 3.89 10.45
C GLY A 38 4.26 4.87 9.38
N ALA A 39 3.34 5.52 8.68
CA ALA A 39 3.66 6.57 7.69
C ALA A 39 4.36 7.77 8.34
N ALA A 40 3.84 8.26 9.46
CA ALA A 40 4.47 9.37 10.20
C ALA A 40 5.87 9.01 10.71
N LEU A 41 6.05 7.81 11.27
CA LEU A 41 7.34 7.31 11.70
C LEU A 41 8.32 7.12 10.54
N SER A 42 7.84 6.71 9.36
CA SER A 42 8.66 6.56 8.15
C SER A 42 9.21 7.90 7.66
N VAL A 43 8.40 8.96 7.74
CA VAL A 43 8.86 10.33 7.41
C VAL A 43 9.93 10.77 8.41
N ALA A 44 9.68 10.58 9.71
CA ALA A 44 10.67 10.92 10.74
C ALA A 44 11.98 10.13 10.57
N ALA A 45 11.88 8.82 10.24
CA ALA A 45 13.05 7.98 9.97
C ALA A 45 13.83 8.46 8.74
N LEU A 46 13.14 8.78 7.64
CA LEU A 46 13.79 9.32 6.44
C LEU A 46 14.53 10.62 6.75
N VAL A 47 13.87 11.54 7.43
CA VAL A 47 14.50 12.82 7.84
C VAL A 47 15.72 12.56 8.72
N GLY A 48 15.62 11.69 9.72
CA GLY A 48 16.73 11.30 10.59
C GLY A 48 17.91 10.69 9.82
N MET A 49 17.62 9.78 8.86
CA MET A 49 18.65 9.19 8.00
C MET A 49 19.34 10.26 7.13
N LEU A 50 18.59 11.18 6.54
CA LEU A 50 19.15 12.26 5.72
C LEU A 50 20.07 13.18 6.52
N PHE A 51 19.69 13.54 7.76
CA PHE A 51 20.57 14.31 8.65
C PHE A 51 21.83 13.54 9.05
N HIS A 52 21.68 12.25 9.40
CA HIS A 52 22.81 11.43 9.84
C HIS A 52 23.82 11.19 8.73
N TYR A 53 23.34 10.98 7.50
CA TYR A 53 24.18 10.68 6.32
C TYR A 53 24.39 11.88 5.39
N ALA A 54 24.14 13.10 5.85
CA ALA A 54 24.28 14.33 5.04
C ALA A 54 25.65 14.44 4.33
N ASN A 55 26.72 13.96 4.99
CA ASN A 55 28.10 13.95 4.46
C ASN A 55 28.53 12.58 3.90
N GLY A 56 27.64 11.60 3.81
CA GLY A 56 27.96 10.23 3.42
C GLY A 56 28.18 9.99 1.91
N GLY A 57 28.06 11.06 1.11
CA GLY A 57 28.19 10.96 -0.34
C GLY A 57 26.91 10.48 -1.04
N VAL A 58 26.97 10.47 -2.38
CA VAL A 58 25.79 10.23 -3.23
C VAL A 58 25.14 8.87 -3.01
N TRP A 59 25.90 7.82 -2.75
CA TRP A 59 25.39 6.47 -2.55
C TRP A 59 24.61 6.31 -1.24
N HIS A 60 25.06 6.97 -0.17
CA HIS A 60 24.33 7.00 1.10
C HIS A 60 23.02 7.76 0.95
N LEU A 61 23.06 8.93 0.31
CA LEU A 61 21.86 9.73 0.05
C LEU A 61 20.83 8.98 -0.79
N THR A 62 21.28 8.35 -1.91
CA THR A 62 20.40 7.55 -2.77
C THR A 62 19.76 6.39 -2.01
N SER A 63 20.56 5.68 -1.21
CA SER A 63 20.08 4.56 -0.38
C SER A 63 19.01 5.00 0.62
N CYS A 64 19.26 6.10 1.34
CA CYS A 64 18.30 6.66 2.29
C CYS A 64 16.99 7.09 1.61
N LEU A 65 17.08 7.76 0.46
CA LEU A 65 15.92 8.21 -0.28
C LEU A 65 15.10 7.03 -0.82
N VAL A 66 15.74 6.07 -1.48
CA VAL A 66 15.04 4.91 -2.06
C VAL A 66 14.35 4.10 -0.98
N TYR A 67 15.05 3.76 0.10
CA TYR A 67 14.47 3.01 1.21
C TYR A 67 13.37 3.79 1.92
N GLY A 68 13.64 5.03 2.34
CA GLY A 68 12.69 5.84 3.09
C GLY A 68 11.42 6.17 2.29
N LEU A 69 11.56 6.52 1.00
CA LEU A 69 10.40 6.78 0.13
C LEU A 69 9.58 5.52 -0.13
N SER A 70 10.21 4.35 -0.30
CA SER A 70 9.49 3.08 -0.45
C SER A 70 8.70 2.71 0.81
N LEU A 71 9.24 2.99 1.99
CA LEU A 71 8.56 2.77 3.27
C LEU A 71 7.36 3.72 3.44
N ILE A 72 7.53 5.00 3.14
CA ILE A 72 6.44 5.99 3.16
C ILE A 72 5.34 5.59 2.17
N LEU A 73 5.72 5.18 0.95
CA LEU A 73 4.76 4.75 -0.07
C LEU A 73 3.89 3.59 0.42
N LEU A 74 4.50 2.55 1.02
CA LEU A 74 3.76 1.42 1.56
C LEU A 74 2.75 1.86 2.62
N TYR A 75 3.20 2.55 3.65
CA TYR A 75 2.34 2.92 4.76
C TYR A 75 1.24 3.91 4.36
N LEU A 76 1.53 4.87 3.47
CA LEU A 76 0.51 5.77 2.93
C LEU A 76 -0.52 5.04 2.07
N ALA A 77 -0.07 4.18 1.15
CA ALA A 77 -0.98 3.41 0.30
C ALA A 77 -1.91 2.53 1.13
N SER A 78 -1.38 1.86 2.14
CA SER A 78 -2.15 1.01 3.04
C SER A 78 -3.11 1.81 3.92
N THR A 79 -2.67 2.94 4.48
CA THR A 79 -3.55 3.85 5.24
C THR A 79 -4.73 4.31 4.39
N LEU A 80 -4.48 4.74 3.16
CA LEU A 80 -5.51 5.20 2.25
C LEU A 80 -6.44 4.06 1.82
N TYR A 81 -5.90 2.87 1.54
CA TYR A 81 -6.72 1.70 1.24
C TYR A 81 -7.73 1.38 2.34
N HIS A 82 -7.31 1.38 3.60
CA HIS A 82 -8.17 1.08 4.74
C HIS A 82 -9.07 2.25 5.16
N SER A 83 -8.74 3.49 4.78
CA SER A 83 -9.54 4.68 5.10
C SER A 83 -10.69 4.94 4.13
N PHE A 84 -10.57 4.50 2.86
CA PHE A 84 -11.59 4.78 1.87
C PHE A 84 -12.75 3.79 1.91
N THR A 85 -13.98 4.32 1.91
CA THR A 85 -15.24 3.56 1.77
C THR A 85 -15.73 3.50 0.32
N ASN A 86 -15.27 4.41 -0.55
CA ASN A 86 -15.63 4.42 -1.96
C ASN A 86 -14.99 3.23 -2.69
N ILE A 87 -15.82 2.36 -3.29
CA ILE A 87 -15.40 1.12 -3.95
C ILE A 87 -14.34 1.34 -5.05
N ARG A 88 -14.45 2.42 -5.82
CA ARG A 88 -13.49 2.72 -6.90
C ARG A 88 -12.11 3.11 -6.34
N LEU A 89 -12.10 4.04 -5.38
CA LEU A 89 -10.87 4.47 -4.71
C LEU A 89 -10.23 3.32 -3.94
N LYS A 90 -11.03 2.57 -3.19
CA LYS A 90 -10.57 1.38 -2.45
C LYS A 90 -9.92 0.35 -3.38
N GLY A 91 -10.48 0.13 -4.57
CA GLY A 91 -9.90 -0.76 -5.58
C GLY A 91 -8.54 -0.28 -6.12
N ILE A 92 -8.38 1.03 -6.33
CA ILE A 92 -7.12 1.63 -6.78
C ILE A 92 -6.07 1.52 -5.67
N PHE A 93 -6.40 1.95 -4.45
CA PHE A 93 -5.46 1.92 -3.33
C PHE A 93 -5.12 0.51 -2.88
N LYS A 94 -6.03 -0.47 -3.00
CA LYS A 94 -5.73 -1.89 -2.82
C LYS A 94 -4.61 -2.36 -3.75
N PHE A 95 -4.67 -1.97 -5.02
CA PHE A 95 -3.62 -2.31 -5.97
C PHE A 95 -2.29 -1.65 -5.60
N ILE A 96 -2.29 -0.35 -5.27
CA ILE A 96 -1.08 0.40 -4.90
C ILE A 96 -0.48 -0.15 -3.60
N ASP A 97 -1.29 -0.45 -2.59
CA ASP A 97 -0.88 -1.06 -1.33
C ASP A 97 -0.12 -2.37 -1.56
N HIS A 98 -0.69 -3.29 -2.33
CA HIS A 98 -0.01 -4.56 -2.63
C HIS A 98 1.22 -4.38 -3.53
N ALA A 99 1.19 -3.45 -4.50
CA ALA A 99 2.32 -3.15 -5.37
C ALA A 99 3.50 -2.52 -4.60
N SER A 100 3.21 -1.71 -3.59
CA SER A 100 4.22 -1.06 -2.77
C SER A 100 5.03 -2.05 -1.92
N ILE A 101 4.53 -3.25 -1.66
CA ILE A 101 5.29 -4.32 -1.00
C ILE A 101 6.50 -4.71 -1.84
N TYR A 102 6.34 -4.89 -3.16
CA TYR A 102 7.47 -5.22 -4.05
C TYR A 102 8.48 -4.08 -4.10
N VAL A 103 7.99 -2.82 -4.13
CA VAL A 103 8.85 -1.63 -4.12
C VAL A 103 9.61 -1.53 -2.80
N LEU A 104 8.96 -1.81 -1.65
CA LEU A 104 9.62 -1.79 -0.36
C LEU A 104 10.69 -2.89 -0.24
N ILE A 105 10.43 -4.11 -0.75
CA ILE A 105 11.44 -5.17 -0.77
C ILE A 105 12.67 -4.69 -1.55
N ALA A 106 12.49 -4.16 -2.76
CA ALA A 106 13.59 -3.66 -3.56
C ALA A 106 14.29 -2.46 -2.90
N GLY A 107 13.51 -1.54 -2.31
CA GLY A 107 14.01 -0.40 -1.56
C GLY A 107 14.84 -0.80 -0.35
N ASN A 108 14.43 -1.83 0.38
CA ASN A 108 15.15 -2.35 1.55
C ASN A 108 16.50 -3.01 1.17
N TYR A 109 16.57 -3.68 0.02
CA TYR A 109 17.82 -4.27 -0.47
C TYR A 109 18.78 -3.22 -1.06
N THR A 110 18.28 -2.06 -1.48
CA THR A 110 19.08 -1.02 -2.13
C THR A 110 20.28 -0.55 -1.28
N PRO A 111 20.15 -0.19 0.01
CA PRO A 111 21.29 0.19 0.84
C PRO A 111 22.32 -0.94 0.97
N PHE A 112 21.90 -2.19 1.09
CA PHE A 112 22.82 -3.33 1.18
C PHE A 112 23.59 -3.55 -0.13
N ALA A 113 22.94 -3.40 -1.26
CA ALA A 113 23.57 -3.55 -2.57
C ALA A 113 24.55 -2.42 -2.89
N LEU A 114 24.20 -1.18 -2.54
CA LEU A 114 24.99 0.00 -2.94
C LEU A 114 26.10 0.36 -1.95
N LEU A 115 25.99 -0.02 -0.66
CA LEU A 115 26.97 0.36 0.38
C LEU A 115 27.95 -0.77 0.72
N PRO A 116 27.58 -1.87 1.41
CA PRO A 116 28.54 -2.91 1.79
C PRO A 116 28.95 -3.85 0.65
N LEU A 117 28.07 -4.12 -0.32
CA LEU A 117 28.33 -5.06 -1.43
C LEU A 117 28.88 -4.40 -2.68
N HIS A 118 29.51 -3.24 -2.53
CA HIS A 118 30.04 -2.41 -3.62
C HIS A 118 30.68 -3.24 -4.76
N GLY A 119 30.54 -2.78 -6.02
CA GLY A 119 31.11 -3.43 -7.19
C GLY A 119 30.11 -4.28 -7.98
N SER A 120 30.62 -5.24 -8.76
CA SER A 120 29.79 -6.06 -9.68
C SER A 120 28.70 -6.85 -8.96
N LEU A 121 29.01 -7.40 -7.78
CA LEU A 121 28.04 -8.15 -6.98
C LEU A 121 26.88 -7.26 -6.48
N GLY A 122 27.19 -6.07 -5.97
CA GLY A 122 26.17 -5.13 -5.51
C GLY A 122 25.24 -4.69 -6.64
N TRP A 123 25.78 -4.37 -7.80
CA TRP A 123 24.98 -4.02 -8.98
C TRP A 123 24.13 -5.17 -9.51
N THR A 124 24.67 -6.40 -9.45
CA THR A 124 23.89 -7.59 -9.85
C THR A 124 22.71 -7.80 -8.93
N ILE A 125 22.93 -7.75 -7.61
CA ILE A 125 21.84 -7.89 -6.62
C ILE A 125 20.80 -6.77 -6.78
N PHE A 126 21.25 -5.53 -6.92
CA PHE A 126 20.36 -4.40 -7.15
C PHE A 126 19.49 -4.63 -8.39
N GLY A 127 20.09 -4.99 -9.52
CA GLY A 127 19.37 -5.23 -10.77
C GLY A 127 18.38 -6.40 -10.66
N VAL A 128 18.77 -7.51 -10.06
CA VAL A 128 17.90 -8.69 -9.89
C VAL A 128 16.70 -8.36 -9.00
N VAL A 129 16.92 -7.70 -7.85
CA VAL A 129 15.82 -7.41 -6.91
C VAL A 129 14.84 -6.40 -7.51
N TRP A 130 15.31 -5.37 -8.19
CA TRP A 130 14.43 -4.42 -8.89
C TRP A 130 13.70 -5.06 -10.08
N ALA A 131 14.34 -5.93 -10.84
CA ALA A 131 13.69 -6.70 -11.91
C ALA A 131 12.58 -7.60 -11.35
N LEU A 132 12.82 -8.29 -10.23
CA LEU A 132 11.81 -9.11 -9.56
C LEU A 132 10.65 -8.26 -9.02
N ALA A 133 10.92 -7.06 -8.49
CA ALA A 133 9.88 -6.15 -8.04
C ALA A 133 8.97 -5.71 -9.20
N VAL A 134 9.55 -5.31 -10.32
CA VAL A 134 8.80 -4.94 -11.53
C VAL A 134 7.99 -6.14 -12.06
N ALA A 135 8.60 -7.32 -12.14
CA ALA A 135 7.91 -8.54 -12.58
C ALA A 135 6.73 -8.87 -11.65
N GLY A 136 6.89 -8.75 -10.32
CA GLY A 136 5.83 -8.95 -9.34
C GLY A 136 4.66 -7.97 -9.50
N ILE A 137 4.95 -6.69 -9.74
CA ILE A 137 3.92 -5.67 -10.00
C ILE A 137 3.16 -5.98 -11.30
N ILE A 138 3.88 -6.34 -12.37
CA ILE A 138 3.28 -6.72 -13.66
C ILE A 138 2.39 -7.96 -13.48
N PHE A 139 2.89 -8.99 -12.79
CA PHE A 139 2.12 -10.21 -12.51
C PHE A 139 0.84 -9.89 -11.72
N GLN A 140 0.93 -9.03 -10.72
CA GLN A 140 -0.23 -8.58 -9.94
C GLN A 140 -1.27 -7.86 -10.81
N LEU A 141 -0.86 -7.01 -11.76
CA LEU A 141 -1.76 -6.36 -12.72
C LEU A 141 -2.55 -7.38 -13.54
N PHE A 142 -1.89 -8.44 -14.01
CA PHE A 142 -2.56 -9.51 -14.78
C PHE A 142 -3.49 -10.33 -13.90
N CYS A 143 -3.08 -10.72 -12.70
CA CYS A 143 -3.91 -11.46 -11.76
C CYS A 143 -5.17 -10.69 -11.35
N VAL A 144 -5.05 -9.42 -10.99
CA VAL A 144 -6.21 -8.60 -10.59
C VAL A 144 -7.21 -8.47 -11.75
N LYS A 145 -6.74 -8.29 -12.98
CA LYS A 145 -7.61 -8.25 -14.18
C LYS A 145 -8.33 -9.57 -14.40
N ARG A 146 -7.64 -10.70 -14.28
CA ARG A 146 -8.19 -12.04 -14.52
C ARG A 146 -9.26 -12.43 -13.50
N PHE A 147 -9.04 -12.16 -12.21
CA PHE A 147 -10.02 -12.43 -11.16
C PHE A 147 -11.25 -11.53 -11.25
N ARG A 148 -11.12 -10.30 -11.72
CA ARG A 148 -12.23 -9.38 -11.94
C ARG A 148 -13.16 -9.85 -13.07
N ILE A 149 -12.61 -10.47 -14.11
CA ILE A 149 -13.39 -11.06 -15.23
C ILE A 149 -14.13 -12.31 -14.76
N LEU A 150 -13.52 -13.15 -13.93
CA LEU A 150 -14.16 -14.36 -13.38
C LEU A 150 -15.28 -14.03 -12.39
N GLY A 151 -15.15 -12.97 -11.60
CA GLY A 151 -16.19 -12.52 -10.65
C GLY A 151 -17.38 -11.83 -11.31
N THR A 152 -17.31 -11.45 -12.59
CA THR A 152 -18.45 -10.91 -13.35
C THR A 152 -19.22 -11.98 -14.12
N LEU A 153 -18.74 -13.23 -14.12
CA LEU A 153 -19.39 -14.38 -14.80
C LEU A 153 -20.08 -15.33 -13.82
N SER A 154 -20.12 -15.02 -12.55
CA SER A 154 -20.85 -15.71 -11.49
C SER A 154 -21.83 -14.75 -10.81
#